data_0e2a624417c9ba86041e962bf2923d50
#
_entry.id   0e2a624417c9ba86041e962bf2923d50
#
_cell.length_a   1.000
_cell.length_b   1.000
_cell.length_c   1.000
_cell.angle_alpha   90.00
_cell.angle_beta   90.00
_cell.angle_gamma   90.00
#
_symmetry.space_group_name_H-M   'P 1'
#
loop_
_entity.id
_entity.type
_entity.pdbx_description
1 polymer ?
#
loop_
_entity_poly.entity_id
_entity_poly.type
_entity_poly.pdbx_seq_one_letter_code
_entity_poly.pdbx_strand_id
1 'polypeptide(L)'
;MKNRSIYYLLVKHQVKRVVIAATDSNPLVGGKGIEKLKLAGIEVQLGVLQDEARSLNSRFFTQIEKKRPYIILKWAETQDGFVARKDFDSKWISNPQARQLVHKWRAEEDA
;
A
#
# COMPACT_ATOMS: atom_id res chain seq x y z
N MET A 1 -23.84 -12.17 5.48
CA MET A 1 -22.80 -12.87 4.70
C MET A 1 -21.57 -13.05 5.56
N LYS A 2 -21.18 -14.25 5.84
CA LYS A 2 -19.95 -14.50 6.60
C LYS A 2 -18.77 -14.16 5.71
N ASN A 3 -17.97 -13.17 6.11
CA ASN A 3 -16.71 -12.83 5.47
C ASN A 3 -15.77 -14.04 5.59
N ARG A 4 -15.65 -14.82 4.52
CA ARG A 4 -14.76 -15.97 4.50
C ARG A 4 -13.33 -15.45 4.37
N SER A 5 -12.62 -15.43 5.50
CA SER A 5 -11.21 -15.10 5.52
C SER A 5 -10.45 -15.95 4.50
N ILE A 6 -9.46 -15.34 3.83
CA ILE A 6 -8.55 -16.07 2.92
C ILE A 6 -7.94 -17.31 3.60
N TYR A 7 -7.64 -17.23 4.87
CA TYR A 7 -7.10 -18.34 5.67
C TYR A 7 -8.04 -19.56 5.70
N TYR A 8 -9.35 -19.33 5.79
CA TYR A 8 -10.34 -20.39 5.73
C TYR A 8 -10.33 -21.10 4.37
N LEU A 9 -10.19 -20.34 3.29
CA LEU A 9 -10.12 -20.91 1.94
C LEU A 9 -8.86 -21.75 1.76
N LEU A 10 -7.72 -21.27 2.24
CA LEU A 10 -6.45 -21.99 2.17
C LEU A 10 -6.52 -23.34 2.93
N VAL A 11 -7.11 -23.34 4.12
CA VAL A 11 -7.32 -24.55 4.89
C VAL A 11 -8.29 -25.51 4.19
N LYS A 12 -9.41 -24.99 3.67
CA LYS A 12 -10.41 -25.77 2.94
C LYS A 12 -9.83 -26.47 1.72
N HIS A 13 -8.95 -25.80 0.99
CA HIS A 13 -8.31 -26.32 -0.21
C HIS A 13 -7.05 -27.16 0.09
N GLN A 14 -6.71 -27.37 1.36
CA GLN A 14 -5.58 -28.20 1.80
C GLN A 14 -4.25 -27.83 1.12
N VAL A 15 -3.96 -26.53 1.05
CA VAL A 15 -2.70 -26.03 0.48
C VAL A 15 -1.54 -26.54 1.31
N LYS A 16 -0.48 -27.01 0.67
CA LYS A 16 0.67 -27.58 1.37
C LYS A 16 1.55 -26.52 2.03
N ARG A 17 1.71 -25.39 1.35
CA ARG A 17 2.61 -24.31 1.76
C ARG A 17 2.03 -22.95 1.45
N VAL A 18 2.23 -21.99 2.36
CA VAL A 18 1.86 -20.56 2.20
C VAL A 18 3.08 -19.70 2.47
N VAL A 19 3.38 -18.78 1.58
CA VAL A 19 4.44 -17.78 1.72
C VAL A 19 3.80 -16.42 1.92
N ILE A 20 4.15 -15.74 3.02
CA ILE A 20 3.60 -14.44 3.41
C ILE A 20 4.74 -13.43 3.45
N ALA A 21 4.66 -12.40 2.62
CA ALA A 21 5.68 -11.37 2.55
C ALA A 21 5.67 -10.48 3.80
N ALA A 22 4.51 -9.94 4.17
CA ALA A 22 4.37 -9.10 5.34
C ALA A 22 3.14 -9.51 6.17
N THR A 23 3.29 -9.53 7.48
CA THR A 23 2.18 -9.79 8.40
C THR A 23 1.28 -8.56 8.51
N ASP A 24 -0.03 -8.79 8.59
CA ASP A 24 -0.99 -7.73 8.83
C ASP A 24 -0.75 -7.11 10.22
N SER A 25 -0.50 -5.81 10.25
CA SER A 25 -0.26 -5.05 11.49
C SER A 25 -1.53 -4.77 12.28
N ASN A 26 -2.71 -5.10 11.74
CA ASN A 26 -3.96 -4.91 12.45
C ASN A 26 -4.02 -5.88 13.66
N PRO A 27 -4.14 -5.37 14.90
CA PRO A 27 -4.14 -6.20 16.11
C PRO A 27 -5.30 -7.22 16.14
N LEU A 28 -6.39 -6.93 15.42
CA LEU A 28 -7.56 -7.81 15.35
C LEU A 28 -7.35 -9.01 14.42
N VAL A 29 -6.45 -8.91 13.48
CA VAL A 29 -6.22 -9.88 12.40
C VAL A 29 -4.83 -10.51 12.48
N GLY A 30 -3.83 -9.70 12.84
CA GLY A 30 -2.41 -10.08 12.83
C GLY A 30 -2.11 -11.32 13.65
N GLY A 31 -1.46 -12.29 13.06
CA GLY A 31 -1.03 -13.54 13.70
C GLY A 31 -2.08 -14.64 13.80
N LYS A 32 -3.34 -14.32 14.02
CA LYS A 32 -4.42 -15.33 14.18
C LYS A 32 -4.63 -16.20 12.95
N GLY A 33 -4.52 -15.60 11.75
CA GLY A 33 -4.62 -16.36 10.51
C GLY A 33 -3.45 -17.31 10.32
N ILE A 34 -2.25 -16.88 10.66
CA ILE A 34 -1.02 -17.67 10.59
C ILE A 34 -1.10 -18.86 11.54
N GLU A 35 -1.57 -18.66 12.77
CA GLU A 35 -1.80 -19.76 13.73
C GLU A 35 -2.78 -20.81 13.20
N LYS A 36 -3.88 -20.36 12.60
CA LYS A 36 -4.87 -21.27 11.99
C LYS A 36 -4.26 -22.11 10.87
N LEU A 37 -3.42 -21.53 10.03
CA LEU A 37 -2.72 -22.25 8.97
C LEU A 37 -1.77 -23.31 9.56
N LYS A 38 -0.99 -22.96 10.56
CA LYS A 38 -0.06 -23.88 11.24
C LYS A 38 -0.80 -25.03 11.94
N LEU A 39 -1.90 -24.73 12.62
CA LEU A 39 -2.74 -25.74 13.27
C LEU A 39 -3.38 -26.71 12.27
N ALA A 40 -3.65 -26.26 11.04
CA ALA A 40 -4.13 -27.08 9.95
C ALA A 40 -3.02 -27.91 9.27
N GLY A 41 -1.79 -27.86 9.73
CA GLY A 41 -0.66 -28.59 9.17
C GLY A 41 -0.06 -27.97 7.91
N ILE A 42 -0.38 -26.71 7.62
CA ILE A 42 0.14 -25.97 6.46
C ILE A 42 1.51 -25.37 6.81
N GLU A 43 2.50 -25.59 5.96
CA GLU A 43 3.81 -24.94 6.09
C GLU A 43 3.66 -23.44 5.82
N VAL A 44 4.10 -22.60 6.76
CA VAL A 44 4.03 -21.14 6.61
C VAL A 44 5.42 -20.53 6.67
N GLN A 45 5.80 -19.82 5.62
CA GLN A 45 7.03 -19.03 5.55
C GLN A 45 6.69 -17.54 5.58
N LEU A 46 7.34 -16.81 6.48
CA LEU A 46 7.12 -15.38 6.70
C LEU A 46 8.32 -14.55 6.25
N GLY A 47 8.07 -13.30 5.88
CA GLY A 47 9.11 -12.31 5.66
C GLY A 47 9.81 -12.36 4.31
N VAL A 48 9.30 -13.10 3.35
CA VAL A 48 9.87 -13.14 2.00
C VAL A 48 9.50 -11.85 1.27
N LEU A 49 10.50 -11.05 0.87
CA LEU A 49 10.34 -9.72 0.27
C LEU A 49 9.49 -8.78 1.13
N GLN A 50 9.72 -8.81 2.44
CA GLN A 50 8.93 -8.05 3.41
C GLN A 50 8.98 -6.54 3.17
N ASP A 51 10.17 -5.99 2.90
CA ASP A 51 10.35 -4.55 2.72
C ASP A 51 9.65 -4.06 1.46
N GLU A 52 9.74 -4.80 0.37
CA GLU A 52 9.05 -4.51 -0.88
C GLU A 52 7.53 -4.58 -0.71
N ALA A 53 7.03 -5.58 0.00
CA ALA A 53 5.59 -5.72 0.29
C ALA A 53 5.08 -4.59 1.17
N ARG A 54 5.84 -4.18 2.18
CA ARG A 54 5.51 -3.04 3.03
C ARG A 54 5.51 -1.72 2.24
N SER A 55 6.49 -1.53 1.36
CA SER A 55 6.57 -0.37 0.49
C SER A 55 5.37 -0.29 -0.46
N LEU A 56 4.98 -1.42 -1.06
CA LEU A 56 3.80 -1.51 -1.93
C LEU A 56 2.49 -1.13 -1.20
N ASN A 57 2.38 -1.48 0.08
CA ASN A 57 1.21 -1.22 0.92
C ASN A 57 1.46 -0.11 1.95
N SER A 58 2.29 0.86 1.63
CA SER A 58 2.70 1.93 2.56
C SER A 58 1.53 2.74 3.11
N ARG A 59 0.47 2.96 2.33
CA ARG A 59 -0.75 3.65 2.78
C ARG A 59 -1.44 2.88 3.90
N PHE A 60 -1.64 1.58 3.71
CA PHE A 60 -2.24 0.68 4.69
C PHE A 60 -1.42 0.64 5.99
N PHE A 61 -0.11 0.39 5.91
CA PHE A 61 0.75 0.30 7.10
C PHE A 61 0.85 1.64 7.84
N THR A 62 0.88 2.76 7.13
CA THR A 62 0.88 4.09 7.76
C THR A 62 -0.42 4.33 8.55
N GLN A 63 -1.56 4.00 7.99
CA GLN A 63 -2.85 4.16 8.66
C GLN A 63 -2.95 3.28 9.91
N ILE A 64 -2.60 2.01 9.80
CA ILE A 64 -2.73 1.05 10.90
C ILE A 64 -1.70 1.28 11.99
N GLU A 65 -0.43 1.46 11.65
CA GLU A 65 0.67 1.56 12.61
C GLU A 65 0.82 2.97 13.19
N LYS A 66 0.65 4.00 12.37
CA LYS A 66 0.83 5.41 12.77
C LYS A 66 -0.48 6.14 13.07
N LYS A 67 -1.62 5.50 12.81
CA LYS A 67 -2.97 6.05 13.03
C LYS A 67 -3.17 7.44 12.39
N ARG A 68 -2.64 7.61 11.20
CA ARG A 68 -2.79 8.80 10.40
C ARG A 68 -2.84 8.45 8.91
N PRO A 69 -3.39 9.32 8.05
CA PRO A 69 -3.38 9.08 6.61
C PRO A 69 -1.95 9.11 6.05
N TYR A 70 -1.76 8.43 4.94
CA TYR A 70 -0.55 8.54 4.14
C TYR A 70 -0.66 9.82 3.29
N ILE A 71 0.25 10.76 3.49
CA ILE A 71 0.19 12.08 2.87
C ILE A 71 1.24 12.16 1.77
N ILE A 72 0.81 12.55 0.58
CA ILE A 72 1.67 12.82 -0.57
C ILE A 72 1.60 14.32 -0.85
N LEU A 73 2.75 14.98 -0.80
CA LEU A 73 2.90 16.37 -1.24
C LEU A 73 3.44 16.39 -2.66
N LYS A 74 2.76 17.08 -3.54
CA LYS A 74 3.17 17.26 -4.93
C LYS A 74 3.13 18.75 -5.29
N TRP A 75 4.21 19.22 -5.86
CA TRP A 75 4.28 20.56 -6.45
C TRP A 75 5.07 20.51 -7.76
N ALA A 76 4.97 21.54 -8.55
CA ALA A 76 5.80 21.77 -9.72
C ALA A 76 6.53 23.11 -9.55
N GLU A 77 7.80 23.12 -9.82
CA GLU A 77 8.63 24.32 -9.75
C GLU A 77 9.55 24.41 -10.97
N THR A 78 9.97 25.60 -11.29
CA THR A 78 11.01 25.85 -12.30
C THR A 78 12.37 25.49 -11.74
N GLN A 79 13.38 25.36 -12.61
CA GLN A 79 14.74 25.01 -12.20
C GLN A 79 15.33 26.00 -11.17
N ASP A 80 14.88 27.25 -11.20
CA ASP A 80 15.26 28.30 -10.26
C ASP A 80 14.35 28.40 -9.04
N GLY A 81 13.45 27.41 -8.82
CA GLY A 81 12.69 27.26 -7.57
C GLY A 81 11.37 28.04 -7.48
N PHE A 82 10.84 28.53 -8.59
CA PHE A 82 9.57 29.26 -8.60
C PHE A 82 8.39 28.36 -9.01
N VAL A 83 7.25 28.53 -8.34
CA VAL A 83 6.02 27.81 -8.62
C VAL A 83 5.07 28.55 -9.55
N ALA A 84 5.29 29.86 -9.75
CA ALA A 84 4.53 30.73 -10.64
C ALA A 84 5.36 31.95 -11.04
N ARG A 85 4.91 32.67 -12.08
CA ARG A 85 5.43 33.98 -12.46
C ARG A 85 4.92 35.08 -11.50
N LYS A 86 5.43 36.28 -11.64
CA LYS A 86 5.00 37.45 -10.84
C LYS A 86 3.51 37.81 -11.01
N ASP A 87 2.93 37.45 -12.16
CA ASP A 87 1.51 37.59 -12.48
C ASP A 87 0.65 36.43 -12.03
N PHE A 88 1.25 35.50 -11.23
CA PHE A 88 0.64 34.26 -10.73
C PHE A 88 0.30 33.21 -11.82
N ASP A 89 0.73 33.42 -13.07
CA ASP A 89 0.61 32.40 -14.11
C ASP A 89 1.68 31.31 -13.94
N SER A 90 1.24 30.05 -13.86
CA SER A 90 2.10 28.86 -13.72
C SER A 90 2.05 27.92 -14.92
N LYS A 91 1.36 28.30 -15.97
CA LYS A 91 1.20 27.47 -17.18
C LYS A 91 2.35 27.75 -18.17
N TRP A 92 3.18 26.79 -18.58
CA TRP A 92 3.19 25.39 -18.10
C TRP A 92 4.60 25.13 -17.59
N ILE A 93 4.74 24.79 -16.33
CA ILE A 93 6.02 24.47 -15.71
C ILE A 93 6.45 23.06 -16.08
N SER A 94 5.50 22.12 -16.15
CA SER A 94 5.74 20.72 -16.51
C SER A 94 5.28 20.41 -17.95
N ASN A 95 5.90 19.40 -18.55
CA ASN A 95 5.52 18.94 -19.90
C ASN A 95 4.20 18.15 -19.89
N PRO A 96 3.58 17.87 -21.07
CA PRO A 96 2.33 17.12 -21.15
C PRO A 96 2.40 15.73 -20.53
N GLN A 97 3.50 15.01 -20.68
CA GLN A 97 3.71 13.68 -20.12
C GLN A 97 3.71 13.69 -18.59
N ALA A 98 4.41 14.63 -17.98
CA ALA A 98 4.43 14.81 -16.53
C ALA A 98 3.03 15.18 -15.98
N ARG A 99 2.28 16.03 -16.69
CA ARG A 99 0.90 16.38 -16.31
C ARG A 99 -0.04 15.18 -16.39
N GLN A 100 0.09 14.36 -17.42
CA GLN A 100 -0.70 13.12 -17.54
C GLN A 100 -0.41 12.16 -16.38
N LEU A 101 0.85 11.98 -16.03
CA LEU A 101 1.25 11.15 -14.88
C LEU A 101 0.66 11.68 -13.56
N VAL A 102 0.67 12.99 -13.35
CA VAL A 102 0.09 13.61 -12.15
C VAL A 102 -1.43 13.42 -12.10
N HIS A 103 -2.12 13.51 -13.23
CA HIS A 103 -3.56 13.20 -13.28
C HIS A 103 -3.85 11.74 -12.91
N LYS A 104 -3.03 10.82 -13.38
CA LYS A 104 -3.12 9.41 -12.99
C LYS A 104 -2.95 9.25 -11.48
N TRP A 105 -1.92 9.82 -10.89
CA TRP A 105 -1.68 9.74 -9.45
C TRP A 105 -2.84 10.31 -8.63
N ARG A 106 -3.41 11.43 -9.05
CA ARG A 106 -4.58 12.03 -8.38
C ARG A 106 -5.80 11.11 -8.44
N ALA A 107 -6.00 10.41 -9.55
CA ALA A 107 -7.10 9.47 -9.70
C ALA A 107 -6.97 8.23 -8.81
N GLU A 108 -5.75 7.91 -8.37
CA GLU A 108 -5.45 6.78 -7.48
C GLU A 108 -5.62 7.13 -5.99
N GLU A 109 -5.78 8.40 -5.64
CA GLU A 109 -5.90 8.87 -4.26
C GLU A 109 -7.34 9.28 -3.91
N ASP A 110 -7.67 9.24 -2.61
CA ASP A 110 -9.03 9.54 -2.11
C ASP A 110 -9.34 11.05 -2.05
N ALA A 111 -8.34 11.89 -2.11
CA ALA A 111 -8.48 13.34 -1.98
C ALA A 111 -8.06 14.10 -3.23
#